data_8eee4f65af68a74a14b7281309ed0831
#
_entry.id   8eee4f65af68a74a14b7281309ed0831
#
_cell.length_a   1.000
_cell.length_b   1.000
_cell.length_c   1.000
_cell.angle_alpha   90.00
_cell.angle_beta   90.00
_cell.angle_gamma   90.00
#
_symmetry.space_group_name_H-M   'P 1'
#
loop_
_entity.id
_entity.type
_entity.pdbx_description
1 polymer ?
#
loop_
_entity_poly.entity_id
_entity_poly.type
_entity_poly.pdbx_seq_one_letter_code
_entity_poly.pdbx_strand_id
1 'polypeptide(L)'
;MRTEYVTYVEKAREALVEQLPGLAREDRSSLLDLYTVLVLIRGESTTLEHVHDAWSVWMSRTRPDHRSIIPFDELTTEVQEMDRKYAEAIQEAARRVSGEGR
;
A
#
# COMPACT_ATOMS: atom_id res chain seq x y z
N MET A 1 -6.91 13.97 -22.29
CA MET A 1 -7.94 12.99 -22.43
C MET A 1 -7.55 11.67 -21.80
N ARG A 2 -8.37 11.19 -20.95
CA ARG A 2 -8.04 9.96 -20.28
C ARG A 2 -8.57 8.75 -21.07
N THR A 3 -7.89 7.67 -20.90
CA THR A 3 -8.27 6.43 -21.54
C THR A 3 -9.57 5.89 -20.99
N GLU A 4 -10.27 5.13 -21.82
CA GLU A 4 -11.49 4.46 -21.41
C GLU A 4 -11.22 3.14 -20.71
N TYR A 5 -9.98 2.69 -20.67
CA TYR A 5 -9.67 1.38 -20.11
C TYR A 5 -9.70 1.42 -18.61
N VAL A 6 -10.41 0.46 -18.02
CA VAL A 6 -10.42 0.26 -16.58
C VAL A 6 -9.85 -1.13 -16.34
N THR A 7 -8.56 -1.19 -16.12
CA THR A 7 -7.86 -2.46 -15.93
C THR A 7 -8.04 -2.97 -14.51
N TYR A 8 -7.65 -4.22 -14.28
CA TYR A 8 -7.68 -4.77 -12.92
C TYR A 8 -6.71 -4.00 -12.00
N VAL A 9 -5.66 -3.42 -12.56
CA VAL A 9 -4.75 -2.60 -11.77
C VAL A 9 -5.46 -1.34 -11.32
N GLU A 10 -6.19 -0.71 -12.24
CA GLU A 10 -6.90 0.52 -11.88
C GLU A 10 -7.99 0.25 -10.83
N LYS A 11 -8.68 -0.88 -10.96
CA LYS A 11 -9.68 -1.24 -9.96
C LYS A 11 -9.06 -1.43 -8.59
N ALA A 12 -7.88 -2.07 -8.53
CA ALA A 12 -7.19 -2.25 -7.25
C ALA A 12 -6.78 -0.91 -6.67
N ARG A 13 -6.28 0.00 -7.53
CA ARG A 13 -5.86 1.31 -7.08
C ARG A 13 -7.05 2.10 -6.52
N GLU A 14 -8.17 2.07 -7.22
CA GLU A 14 -9.35 2.80 -6.78
C GLU A 14 -9.87 2.26 -5.45
N ALA A 15 -9.89 0.94 -5.31
CA ALA A 15 -10.36 0.34 -4.06
C ALA A 15 -9.46 0.76 -2.91
N LEU A 16 -8.16 0.84 -3.15
CA LEU A 16 -7.23 1.25 -2.11
C LEU A 16 -7.42 2.72 -1.73
N VAL A 17 -7.63 3.58 -2.71
CA VAL A 17 -7.85 5.00 -2.45
C VAL A 17 -9.12 5.21 -1.63
N GLU A 18 -10.14 4.38 -1.86
CA GLU A 18 -11.36 4.46 -1.07
C GLU A 18 -11.08 4.21 0.40
N GLN A 19 -10.13 3.32 0.71
CA GLN A 19 -9.75 3.03 2.08
C GLN A 19 -8.82 4.08 2.66
N LEU A 20 -7.95 4.64 1.81
CA LEU A 20 -6.92 5.57 2.25
C LEU A 20 -6.88 6.76 1.29
N PRO A 21 -7.86 7.68 1.42
CA PRO A 21 -7.94 8.81 0.48
C PRO A 21 -6.69 9.66 0.42
N GLY A 22 -5.90 9.69 1.49
CA GLY A 22 -4.67 10.45 1.50
C GLY A 22 -3.64 9.99 0.48
N LEU A 23 -3.77 8.74 0.00
CA LEU A 23 -2.86 8.23 -1.01
C LEU A 23 -3.14 8.80 -2.39
N ALA A 24 -4.29 9.47 -2.58
CA ALA A 24 -4.60 10.09 -3.85
C ALA A 24 -3.80 11.37 -4.08
N ARG A 25 -3.09 11.84 -3.07
CA ARG A 25 -2.27 13.04 -3.21
C ARG A 25 -1.16 12.78 -4.22
N GLU A 26 -0.85 13.82 -4.99
CA GLU A 26 0.15 13.70 -6.05
C GLU A 26 1.51 13.28 -5.50
N ASP A 27 1.89 13.80 -4.34
CA ASP A 27 3.20 13.50 -3.77
C ASP A 27 3.25 12.10 -3.17
N ARG A 28 2.15 11.36 -3.19
CA ARG A 28 2.09 10.00 -2.68
C ARG A 28 1.81 8.98 -3.76
N SER A 29 1.81 9.39 -5.03
CA SER A 29 1.42 8.48 -6.11
C SER A 29 2.35 7.27 -6.21
N SER A 30 3.64 7.44 -5.94
CA SER A 30 4.56 6.30 -5.96
C SER A 30 4.29 5.32 -4.83
N LEU A 31 3.92 5.84 -3.66
CA LEU A 31 3.57 4.98 -2.54
C LEU A 31 2.28 4.23 -2.84
N LEU A 32 1.32 4.91 -3.44
CA LEU A 32 0.07 4.27 -3.85
C LEU A 32 0.36 3.10 -4.80
N ASP A 33 1.27 3.31 -5.76
CA ASP A 33 1.62 2.23 -6.67
C ASP A 33 2.20 1.03 -5.95
N LEU A 34 3.10 1.27 -4.98
CA LEU A 34 3.70 0.17 -4.23
C LEU A 34 2.67 -0.58 -3.41
N TYR A 35 1.74 0.14 -2.77
CA TYR A 35 0.69 -0.52 -2.01
C TYR A 35 -0.30 -1.23 -2.93
N THR A 36 -0.52 -0.69 -4.14
CA THR A 36 -1.37 -1.38 -5.12
C THR A 36 -0.76 -2.72 -5.53
N VAL A 37 0.57 -2.76 -5.66
CA VAL A 37 1.25 -4.04 -5.92
C VAL A 37 0.94 -5.03 -4.82
N LEU A 38 0.96 -4.59 -3.56
CA LEU A 38 0.63 -5.50 -2.45
C LEU A 38 -0.80 -6.02 -2.55
N VAL A 39 -1.75 -5.17 -2.96
CA VAL A 39 -3.12 -5.64 -3.17
C VAL A 39 -3.13 -6.79 -4.15
N LEU A 40 -2.35 -6.68 -5.22
CA LEU A 40 -2.37 -7.66 -6.29
C LEU A 40 -1.60 -8.93 -5.96
N ILE A 41 -0.44 -8.81 -5.30
CA ILE A 41 0.42 -9.98 -5.10
C ILE A 41 0.22 -10.65 -3.74
N ARG A 42 -0.19 -9.90 -2.72
CA ARG A 42 -0.40 -10.47 -1.39
C ARG A 42 -1.86 -10.48 -0.98
N GLY A 43 -2.62 -9.49 -1.44
CA GLY A 43 -4.05 -9.43 -1.17
C GLY A 43 -4.34 -9.47 0.33
N GLU A 44 -5.22 -10.38 0.72
CA GLU A 44 -5.61 -10.48 2.12
C GLU A 44 -4.51 -11.04 3.00
N SER A 45 -3.43 -11.56 2.40
CA SER A 45 -2.28 -12.06 3.16
C SER A 45 -1.25 -10.97 3.45
N THR A 46 -1.53 -9.74 3.07
CA THR A 46 -0.62 -8.63 3.35
C THR A 46 -0.41 -8.48 4.85
N THR A 47 0.85 -8.39 5.26
CA THR A 47 1.21 -8.23 6.67
C THR A 47 1.75 -6.83 6.91
N LEU A 48 1.93 -6.51 8.19
CA LEU A 48 2.56 -5.25 8.56
C LEU A 48 3.98 -5.17 7.99
N GLU A 49 4.68 -6.28 7.98
CA GLU A 49 6.04 -6.30 7.44
C GLU A 49 6.06 -5.96 5.95
N HIS A 50 5.10 -6.49 5.20
CA HIS A 50 5.00 -6.16 3.78
C HIS A 50 4.82 -4.67 3.58
N VAL A 51 3.96 -4.06 4.38
CA VAL A 51 3.71 -2.62 4.30
C VAL A 51 4.97 -1.85 4.62
N HIS A 52 5.68 -2.26 5.67
CA HIS A 52 6.89 -1.58 6.06
C HIS A 52 7.94 -1.63 4.95
N ASP A 53 8.09 -2.79 4.32
CA ASP A 53 9.08 -2.92 3.26
C ASP A 53 8.75 -2.01 2.07
N ALA A 54 7.47 -1.95 1.70
CA ALA A 54 7.05 -1.08 0.59
C ALA A 54 7.28 0.39 0.95
N TRP A 55 6.92 0.78 2.18
CA TRP A 55 7.13 2.14 2.65
C TRP A 55 8.62 2.49 2.65
N SER A 56 9.46 1.54 3.07
CA SER A 56 10.90 1.79 3.14
C SER A 56 11.48 2.06 1.76
N VAL A 57 11.02 1.30 0.75
CA VAL A 57 11.47 1.54 -0.62
C VAL A 57 11.09 2.95 -1.07
N TRP A 58 9.85 3.34 -0.79
CA TRP A 58 9.37 4.66 -1.18
C TRP A 58 10.15 5.77 -0.46
N MET A 59 10.30 5.62 0.86
CA MET A 59 10.95 6.65 1.66
C MET A 59 12.43 6.77 1.32
N SER A 60 13.07 5.67 0.94
CA SER A 60 14.51 5.68 0.66
C SER A 60 14.87 6.58 -0.53
N ARG A 61 13.90 6.90 -1.37
CA ARG A 61 14.16 7.75 -2.53
C ARG A 61 14.50 9.19 -2.12
N THR A 62 13.86 9.68 -1.07
CA THR A 62 14.06 11.06 -0.65
C THR A 62 14.77 11.16 0.69
N ARG A 63 14.63 10.15 1.53
CA ARG A 63 15.25 10.19 2.86
C ARG A 63 15.86 8.84 3.20
N PRO A 64 16.94 8.47 2.50
CA PRO A 64 17.57 7.17 2.74
C PRO A 64 18.14 7.04 4.15
N ASP A 65 18.32 8.16 4.85
CA ASP A 65 18.84 8.15 6.22
C ASP A 65 17.71 8.12 7.27
N HIS A 66 16.47 7.94 6.84
CA HIS A 66 15.35 7.88 7.79
C HIS A 66 15.58 6.72 8.74
N ARG A 67 15.46 6.99 10.04
CA ARG A 67 15.83 6.00 11.05
C ARG A 67 14.95 4.77 11.09
N SER A 68 13.75 4.84 10.50
CA SER A 68 12.86 3.70 10.48
C SER A 68 13.08 2.79 9.26
N ILE A 69 14.05 3.11 8.40
CA ILE A 69 14.37 2.21 7.28
C ILE A 69 15.34 1.14 7.81
N ILE A 70 14.80 0.26 8.61
CA ILE A 70 15.50 -0.90 9.16
C ILE A 70 14.55 -2.08 9.08
N PRO A 71 15.03 -3.30 9.17
CA PRO A 71 14.15 -4.47 9.10
C PRO A 71 13.00 -4.37 10.09
N PHE A 72 11.84 -4.86 9.67
CA PHE A 72 10.62 -4.72 10.44
C PHE A 72 10.76 -5.22 11.87
N ASP A 73 11.42 -6.37 12.04
CA ASP A 73 11.55 -6.97 13.38
C ASP A 73 12.50 -6.21 14.28
N GLU A 74 13.21 -5.21 13.77
CA GLU A 74 14.06 -4.35 14.60
C GLU A 74 13.32 -3.08 15.03
N LEU A 75 12.10 -2.87 14.54
CA LEU A 75 11.31 -1.72 14.95
C LEU A 75 10.69 -1.99 16.32
N THR A 76 10.41 -0.90 17.05
CA THR A 76 9.64 -1.04 18.28
C THR A 76 8.22 -1.48 17.94
N THR A 77 7.55 -2.08 18.91
CA THR A 77 6.18 -2.52 18.72
C THR A 77 5.29 -1.34 18.31
N GLU A 78 5.52 -0.18 18.92
CA GLU A 78 4.71 1.00 18.59
C GLU A 78 4.85 1.39 17.13
N VAL A 79 6.07 1.37 16.61
CA VAL A 79 6.30 1.73 15.23
C VAL A 79 5.73 0.66 14.29
N GLN A 80 5.88 -0.62 14.66
CA GLN A 80 5.31 -1.71 13.87
C GLN A 80 3.79 -1.54 13.72
N GLU A 81 3.12 -1.13 14.80
CA GLU A 81 1.67 -1.00 14.77
C GLU A 81 1.20 0.16 13.89
N MET A 82 2.08 1.10 13.59
CA MET A 82 1.71 2.20 12.69
C MET A 82 1.39 1.71 11.29
N ASP A 83 1.82 0.52 10.93
CA ASP A 83 1.55 -0.04 9.61
C ASP A 83 0.22 -0.78 9.55
N ARG A 84 -0.45 -0.99 10.69
CA ARG A 84 -1.64 -1.84 10.74
C ARG A 84 -2.78 -1.27 9.88
N LYS A 85 -3.03 0.02 9.96
CA LYS A 85 -4.16 0.56 9.19
C LYS A 85 -3.92 0.44 7.69
N TYR A 86 -2.67 0.48 7.27
CA TYR A 86 -2.35 0.32 5.85
C TYR A 86 -2.49 -1.13 5.42
N ALA A 87 -2.04 -2.06 6.25
CA ALA A 87 -2.21 -3.48 5.95
C ALA A 87 -3.69 -3.83 5.86
N GLU A 88 -4.48 -3.34 6.80
CA GLU A 88 -5.92 -3.62 6.79
C GLU A 88 -6.61 -3.00 5.59
N ALA A 89 -6.17 -1.81 5.19
CA ALA A 89 -6.74 -1.16 4.01
C ALA A 89 -6.43 -1.96 2.76
N ILE A 90 -5.21 -2.47 2.65
CA ILE A 90 -4.82 -3.28 1.51
C ILE A 90 -5.63 -4.57 1.48
N GLN A 91 -5.80 -5.21 2.64
CA GLN A 91 -6.59 -6.43 2.75
C GLN A 91 -8.04 -6.18 2.34
N GLU A 92 -8.61 -5.07 2.77
CA GLU A 92 -9.98 -4.74 2.42
C GLU A 92 -10.13 -4.43 0.94
N ALA A 93 -9.16 -3.69 0.38
CA ALA A 93 -9.18 -3.41 -1.06
C ALA A 93 -9.15 -4.72 -1.85
N ALA A 94 -8.33 -5.67 -1.41
CA ALA A 94 -8.25 -6.96 -2.08
C ALA A 94 -9.58 -7.71 -2.01
N ARG A 95 -10.24 -7.67 -0.86
CA ARG A 95 -11.56 -8.33 -0.72
C ARG A 95 -12.58 -7.72 -1.67
N ARG A 96 -12.59 -6.40 -1.79
CA ARG A 96 -13.56 -5.73 -2.66
C ARG A 96 -13.34 -6.06 -4.11
N VAL A 97 -12.08 -6.08 -4.54
CA VAL A 97 -11.77 -6.39 -5.92
C VAL A 97 -12.14 -7.83 -6.23
N SER A 98 -11.85 -8.77 -5.31
CA SER A 98 -12.23 -10.16 -5.49
C SER A 98 -13.74 -10.32 -5.53
N GLY A 99 -14.45 -9.57 -4.66
CA GLY A 99 -15.90 -9.65 -4.59
C GLY A 99 -16.56 -9.11 -5.83
N GLU A 100 -15.86 -8.31 -6.63
CA GLU A 100 -16.38 -7.78 -7.88
C GLU A 100 -16.17 -8.76 -9.04
N GLY A 101 -15.66 -9.95 -8.77
CA GLY A 101 -15.53 -10.96 -9.78
C GLY A 101 -14.46 -10.70 -10.81
N ARG A 102 -13.37 -10.09 -10.41
CA ARG A 102 -12.31 -9.77 -11.33
C ARG A 102 -11.70 -11.03 -11.95
#